data_cdbc6d2289d48486a392f292d7bb2d91
#
_entry.id   cdbc6d2289d48486a392f292d7bb2d91
#
_cell.length_a   1.000
_cell.length_b   1.000
_cell.length_c   1.000
_cell.angle_alpha   90.00
_cell.angle_beta   90.00
_cell.angle_gamma   90.00
#
_symmetry.space_group_name_H-M   'P 1'
#
loop_
_entity.id
_entity.type
_entity.pdbx_description
1 polymer ?
#
loop_
_entity_poly.entity_id
_entity_poly.type
_entity_poly.pdbx_seq_one_letter_code
_entity_poly.pdbx_strand_id
1 'polypeptide(L)'
;MEAKQKYLTEAEAPFTPYTVIEEAARCLLCHDAPCSTGCPAGTDPGKFIRSIRFRNFKGAVETVRTNNILGGACARICPYDRLCEEACSRTGIDKPIQIGKIQRFITDFEKSIGMKVLEAPPVTKEKVAVIGAGPAGLAVAASLALKGYAVTIFEEKAAPGGVMTYGIVPARLPQEVVDNEIQYVKDLGVEFVLNCKVGKDVTLDELKAKGYAAFFVGVGMQLPKMVEVMGMDLEGVTNAVDFLAAAKPSNGNVTIGENVVVIGGGDVAMDCATTARLLGAKKVTVLYRRSLEEAPANKKEKEYVQSIGVTFATNFKPTEILGKDGKAVAIKGDGTDGESMIQLKADQVVFAVGQDAEDVKEFANLVVNEKKLVVVDEATFSTNIANIFAAGDIVNGGKTVVEAVAKGKVAADSIDAYLTSNREIGATESEVAAEKEGVK
;
A
#
# COMPACT_ATOMS: atom_id res chain seq x y z
N MET A 1 23.46 1.10 -18.12
CA MET A 1 23.77 1.15 -16.66
C MET A 1 23.22 2.41 -15.99
N GLU A 2 23.41 3.59 -16.57
CA GLU A 2 22.98 4.88 -15.97
C GLU A 2 21.44 5.00 -15.77
N ALA A 3 20.64 4.62 -16.77
CA ALA A 3 19.18 4.66 -16.68
C ALA A 3 18.64 3.75 -15.56
N LYS A 4 19.13 2.52 -15.49
CA LYS A 4 18.75 1.57 -14.45
C LYS A 4 19.14 2.06 -13.04
N GLN A 5 20.31 2.68 -12.90
CA GLN A 5 20.72 3.27 -11.64
C GLN A 5 19.78 4.40 -11.20
N LYS A 6 19.37 5.28 -12.12
CA LYS A 6 18.38 6.34 -11.84
C LYS A 6 17.03 5.78 -11.42
N TYR A 7 16.57 4.71 -12.05
CA TYR A 7 15.32 4.04 -11.69
C TYR A 7 15.33 3.50 -10.26
N LEU A 8 16.46 2.94 -9.81
CA LEU A 8 16.62 2.36 -8.48
C LEU A 8 16.97 3.38 -7.40
N THR A 9 17.29 4.62 -7.77
CA THR A 9 17.65 5.67 -6.82
C THR A 9 16.41 6.44 -6.35
N GLU A 10 16.26 6.58 -5.03
CA GLU A 10 15.18 7.35 -4.43
C GLU A 10 15.26 8.83 -4.85
N ALA A 11 14.12 9.38 -5.31
CA ALA A 11 14.06 10.71 -5.90
C ALA A 11 14.31 11.83 -4.89
N GLU A 12 13.90 11.65 -3.65
CA GLU A 12 13.99 12.64 -2.60
C GLU A 12 15.22 12.40 -1.69
N ALA A 13 16.03 13.41 -1.47
CA ALA A 13 17.17 13.30 -0.56
C ALA A 13 16.73 13.21 0.91
N PRO A 14 17.33 12.32 1.74
CA PRO A 14 17.01 12.21 3.15
C PRO A 14 17.52 13.39 3.96
N PHE A 15 16.96 13.61 5.15
CA PHE A 15 17.59 14.47 6.14
C PHE A 15 18.88 13.84 6.70
N THR A 16 19.82 14.71 7.06
CA THR A 16 20.98 14.36 7.89
C THR A 16 20.62 14.49 9.37
N PRO A 17 21.42 13.95 10.31
CA PRO A 17 21.21 14.16 11.74
C PRO A 17 21.15 15.65 12.17
N TYR A 18 21.77 16.55 11.41
CA TYR A 18 21.70 17.99 11.68
C TYR A 18 20.42 18.60 11.12
N THR A 19 20.13 18.38 9.87
CA THR A 19 18.98 19.01 9.20
C THR A 19 17.64 18.50 9.73
N VAL A 20 17.56 17.26 10.24
CA VAL A 20 16.34 16.76 10.90
C VAL A 20 16.06 17.48 12.21
N ILE A 21 17.09 17.82 13.00
CA ILE A 21 16.94 18.58 14.25
C ILE A 21 16.53 20.03 13.95
N GLU A 22 17.11 20.65 12.92
CA GLU A 22 16.73 21.99 12.46
C GLU A 22 15.25 22.03 12.04
N GLU A 23 14.80 21.05 11.25
CA GLU A 23 13.39 20.96 10.86
C GLU A 23 12.48 20.70 12.05
N ALA A 24 12.85 19.80 12.97
CA ALA A 24 12.10 19.53 14.19
C ALA A 24 12.06 20.76 15.12
N ALA A 25 13.08 21.62 15.11
CA ALA A 25 13.10 22.86 15.90
C ALA A 25 12.07 23.90 15.44
N ARG A 26 11.64 23.84 14.16
CA ARG A 26 10.56 24.68 13.65
C ARG A 26 9.17 24.31 14.21
N CYS A 27 9.01 23.12 14.79
CA CYS A 27 7.74 22.65 15.33
C CYS A 27 7.25 23.53 16.47
N LEU A 28 5.96 23.89 16.43
CA LEU A 28 5.30 24.72 17.44
C LEU A 28 5.01 24.00 18.75
N LEU A 29 5.19 22.67 18.80
CA LEU A 29 4.88 21.81 19.95
C LEU A 29 3.42 21.96 20.44
N CYS A 30 2.48 21.98 19.51
CA CYS A 30 1.05 22.10 19.82
C CYS A 30 0.63 21.07 20.89
N HIS A 31 -0.21 21.49 21.84
CA HIS A 31 -0.71 20.62 22.91
C HIS A 31 -1.54 19.45 22.32
N ASP A 32 -2.58 19.78 21.56
CA ASP A 32 -3.41 18.81 20.83
C ASP A 32 -2.96 18.79 19.37
N ALA A 33 -1.80 18.15 19.12
CA ALA A 33 -1.12 18.21 17.85
C ALA A 33 -2.03 17.82 16.64
N PRO A 34 -2.50 18.80 15.82
CA PRO A 34 -3.41 18.49 14.71
C PRO A 34 -2.81 17.51 13.70
N CYS A 35 -1.49 17.54 13.54
CA CYS A 35 -0.78 16.59 12.69
C CYS A 35 -0.91 15.14 13.17
N SER A 36 -1.05 14.88 14.47
CA SER A 36 -1.29 13.53 15.00
C SER A 36 -2.71 13.07 14.71
N THR A 37 -3.69 13.94 14.82
CA THR A 37 -5.09 13.67 14.43
C THR A 37 -5.23 13.50 12.90
N GLY A 38 -4.44 14.24 12.12
CA GLY A 38 -4.42 14.13 10.66
C GLY A 38 -3.74 12.85 10.12
N CYS A 39 -3.17 12.01 10.98
CA CYS A 39 -2.59 10.73 10.57
C CYS A 39 -3.61 9.60 10.73
N PRO A 40 -4.08 8.93 9.63
CA PRO A 40 -5.05 7.84 9.72
C PRO A 40 -4.59 6.68 10.63
N ALA A 41 -3.31 6.34 10.61
CA ALA A 41 -2.74 5.26 11.42
C ALA A 41 -2.42 5.68 12.87
N GLY A 42 -2.61 6.96 13.23
CA GLY A 42 -2.28 7.47 14.56
C GLY A 42 -0.79 7.42 14.88
N THR A 43 0.09 7.65 13.90
CA THR A 43 1.56 7.53 14.08
C THR A 43 2.13 8.56 15.06
N ASP A 44 1.34 9.56 15.45
CA ASP A 44 1.65 10.61 16.41
C ASP A 44 2.89 11.47 16.05
N PRO A 45 2.78 12.23 14.92
CA PRO A 45 3.84 13.17 14.55
C PRO A 45 4.23 14.17 15.63
N GLY A 46 3.28 14.67 16.38
CA GLY A 46 3.55 15.60 17.48
C GLY A 46 4.53 15.04 18.51
N LYS A 47 4.40 13.76 18.84
CA LYS A 47 5.26 13.07 19.81
C LYS A 47 6.64 12.72 19.23
N PHE A 48 6.71 12.14 18.03
CA PHE A 48 8.01 11.76 17.48
C PHE A 48 8.85 12.99 17.07
N ILE A 49 8.25 14.09 16.58
CA ILE A 49 8.96 15.35 16.29
C ILE A 49 9.53 15.95 17.58
N ARG A 50 8.73 15.95 18.66
CA ARG A 50 9.20 16.40 19.97
C ARG A 50 10.40 15.57 20.44
N SER A 51 10.36 14.24 20.27
CA SER A 51 11.48 13.35 20.61
C SER A 51 12.74 13.70 19.80
N ILE A 52 12.64 13.93 18.50
CA ILE A 52 13.76 14.35 17.64
C ILE A 52 14.33 15.69 18.11
N ARG A 53 13.47 16.68 18.41
CA ARG A 53 13.90 18.00 18.87
C ARG A 53 14.76 17.90 20.15
N PHE A 54 14.45 16.95 21.04
CA PHE A 54 15.21 16.68 22.27
C PHE A 54 16.29 15.60 22.08
N ARG A 55 16.62 15.23 20.84
CA ARG A 55 17.63 14.21 20.50
C ARG A 55 17.34 12.82 21.08
N ASN A 56 16.10 12.53 21.43
CA ASN A 56 15.63 11.21 21.84
C ASN A 56 15.22 10.40 20.59
N PHE A 57 16.20 9.95 19.80
CA PHE A 57 15.97 9.19 18.60
C PHE A 57 15.26 7.85 18.89
N LYS A 58 15.63 7.18 19.99
CA LYS A 58 14.98 5.93 20.39
C LYS A 58 13.49 6.14 20.65
N GLY A 59 13.11 7.14 21.45
CA GLY A 59 11.71 7.45 21.71
C GLY A 59 10.92 7.88 20.47
N ALA A 60 11.60 8.45 19.46
CA ALA A 60 10.97 8.72 18.17
C ALA A 60 10.69 7.42 17.40
N VAL A 61 11.64 6.49 17.35
CA VAL A 61 11.47 5.14 16.75
C VAL A 61 10.34 4.39 17.44
N GLU A 62 10.36 4.32 18.78
CA GLU A 62 9.30 3.69 19.58
C GLU A 62 7.91 4.24 19.22
N THR A 63 7.80 5.57 19.13
CA THR A 63 6.53 6.22 18.79
C THR A 63 6.04 5.81 17.39
N VAL A 64 6.92 5.81 16.40
CA VAL A 64 6.54 5.40 15.03
C VAL A 64 6.13 3.93 15.01
N ARG A 65 6.96 3.03 15.53
CA ARG A 65 6.76 1.57 15.41
C ARG A 65 5.57 1.06 16.22
N THR A 66 5.33 1.58 17.41
CA THR A 66 4.15 1.23 18.21
C THR A 66 2.85 1.56 17.48
N ASN A 67 2.82 2.64 16.72
CA ASN A 67 1.62 3.11 16.05
C ASN A 67 1.49 2.65 14.60
N ASN A 68 2.62 2.44 13.91
CA ASN A 68 2.64 2.11 12.49
C ASN A 68 3.83 1.21 12.14
N ILE A 69 3.57 -0.08 11.97
CA ILE A 69 4.58 -1.08 11.61
C ILE A 69 5.21 -0.79 10.24
N LEU A 70 4.48 -0.15 9.32
CA LEU A 70 4.95 0.25 7.98
C LEU A 70 5.39 1.72 7.96
N GLY A 71 6.00 2.18 9.06
CA GLY A 71 6.42 3.57 9.22
C GLY A 71 7.38 4.09 8.15
N GLY A 72 8.32 3.27 7.70
CA GLY A 72 9.30 3.62 6.68
C GLY A 72 8.70 3.72 5.27
N ALA A 73 7.76 2.85 4.93
CA ALA A 73 7.01 2.94 3.68
C ALA A 73 6.09 4.18 3.70
N CYS A 74 5.28 4.35 4.75
CA CYS A 74 4.41 5.51 4.92
C CYS A 74 5.18 6.83 4.87
N ALA A 75 6.39 6.87 5.43
CA ALA A 75 7.29 8.02 5.41
C ALA A 75 7.70 8.47 4.01
N ARG A 76 7.47 7.68 2.98
CA ARG A 76 7.87 7.95 1.60
C ARG A 76 6.70 8.20 0.66
N ILE A 77 5.59 7.47 0.88
CA ILE A 77 4.49 7.41 -0.10
C ILE A 77 3.16 8.00 0.38
N CYS A 78 3.05 8.44 1.64
CA CYS A 78 1.84 9.11 2.10
C CYS A 78 1.60 10.44 1.34
N PRO A 79 0.37 10.79 1.05
CA PRO A 79 -0.01 12.12 0.59
C PRO A 79 -0.04 13.10 1.78
N TYR A 80 1.13 13.50 2.27
CA TYR A 80 1.26 14.31 3.48
C TYR A 80 0.52 15.65 3.39
N ASP A 81 0.48 16.22 2.18
CA ASP A 81 -0.21 17.46 1.82
C ASP A 81 -1.74 17.38 1.93
N ARG A 82 -2.28 16.19 2.17
CA ARG A 82 -3.70 15.92 2.44
C ARG A 82 -3.93 15.29 3.83
N LEU A 83 -2.88 15.08 4.60
CA LEU A 83 -2.90 14.37 5.87
C LEU A 83 -2.20 15.19 6.98
N CYS A 84 -1.12 14.66 7.53
CA CYS A 84 -0.44 15.23 8.69
C CYS A 84 0.23 16.60 8.42
N GLU A 85 0.78 16.83 7.21
CA GLU A 85 1.39 18.11 6.86
C GLU A 85 0.33 19.18 6.55
N GLU A 86 -0.82 18.81 5.93
CA GLU A 86 -1.96 19.71 5.77
C GLU A 86 -2.48 20.19 7.12
N ALA A 87 -2.64 19.25 8.06
CA ALA A 87 -3.13 19.55 9.40
C ALA A 87 -2.13 20.32 10.27
N CYS A 88 -0.90 20.53 9.82
CA CYS A 88 0.14 21.19 10.61
C CYS A 88 -0.19 22.68 10.84
N SER A 89 -0.28 23.11 12.11
CA SER A 89 -0.54 24.51 12.48
C SER A 89 0.50 25.49 11.89
N ARG A 90 1.68 25.02 11.53
CA ARG A 90 2.72 25.84 10.92
C ARG A 90 2.37 26.30 9.50
N THR A 91 1.49 25.58 8.80
CA THR A 91 1.01 25.94 7.46
C THR A 91 0.45 27.35 7.37
N GLY A 92 -0.16 27.84 8.46
CA GLY A 92 -0.67 29.22 8.55
C GLY A 92 0.40 30.29 8.79
N ILE A 93 1.66 29.91 9.02
CA ILE A 93 2.76 30.85 9.33
C ILE A 93 3.74 30.94 8.16
N ASP A 94 4.26 29.80 7.71
CA ASP A 94 5.23 29.71 6.60
C ASP A 94 5.02 28.43 5.77
N LYS A 95 5.63 27.33 6.18
CA LYS A 95 5.51 26.01 5.54
C LYS A 95 5.25 24.96 6.62
N PRO A 96 4.46 23.92 6.35
CA PRO A 96 4.30 22.81 7.28
C PRO A 96 5.66 22.21 7.65
N ILE A 97 5.71 21.55 8.78
CA ILE A 97 6.86 20.70 9.12
C ILE A 97 6.90 19.54 8.12
N GLN A 98 8.08 19.22 7.59
CA GLN A 98 8.29 18.10 6.67
C GLN A 98 8.20 16.75 7.42
N ILE A 99 7.00 16.41 7.85
CA ILE A 99 6.71 15.30 8.77
C ILE A 99 7.12 13.97 8.16
N GLY A 100 6.80 13.75 6.87
CA GLY A 100 7.18 12.56 6.15
C GLY A 100 8.70 12.37 6.11
N LYS A 101 9.47 13.43 5.84
CA LYS A 101 10.94 13.36 5.83
C LYS A 101 11.53 13.11 7.23
N ILE A 102 10.95 13.67 8.28
CA ILE A 102 11.38 13.39 9.66
C ILE A 102 11.12 11.92 9.98
N GLN A 103 9.94 11.39 9.66
CA GLN A 103 9.61 9.99 9.87
C GLN A 103 10.52 9.06 9.07
N ARG A 104 10.84 9.40 7.81
CA ARG A 104 11.83 8.70 7.00
C ARG A 104 13.19 8.64 7.69
N PHE A 105 13.70 9.79 8.17
CA PHE A 105 14.96 9.82 8.92
C PHE A 105 14.93 8.89 10.13
N ILE A 106 13.82 8.87 10.89
CA ILE A 106 13.65 8.02 12.07
C ILE A 106 13.79 6.53 11.70
N THR A 107 13.09 6.08 10.66
CA THR A 107 13.09 4.67 10.25
C THR A 107 14.39 4.25 9.56
N ASP A 108 15.03 5.16 8.82
CA ASP A 108 16.35 4.93 8.22
C ASP A 108 17.44 4.85 9.30
N PHE A 109 17.37 5.71 10.32
CA PHE A 109 18.26 5.69 11.48
C PHE A 109 18.10 4.37 12.26
N GLU A 110 16.85 3.98 12.60
CA GLU A 110 16.54 2.69 13.24
C GLU A 110 17.26 1.53 12.54
N LYS A 111 17.08 1.45 11.21
CA LYS A 111 17.70 0.42 10.38
C LYS A 111 19.23 0.48 10.45
N SER A 112 19.80 1.68 10.29
CA SER A 112 21.26 1.88 10.18
C SER A 112 22.03 1.39 11.40
N ILE A 113 21.40 1.37 12.57
CA ILE A 113 22.00 0.92 13.84
C ILE A 113 21.43 -0.42 14.33
N GLY A 114 20.57 -1.09 13.54
CA GLY A 114 19.94 -2.35 13.91
C GLY A 114 19.06 -2.28 15.16
N MET A 115 18.42 -1.13 15.41
CA MET A 115 17.56 -0.93 16.58
C MET A 115 16.29 -1.75 16.43
N LYS A 116 15.89 -2.45 17.50
CA LYS A 116 14.58 -3.12 17.62
C LYS A 116 13.88 -2.57 18.86
N VAL A 117 12.69 -2.03 18.67
CA VAL A 117 11.90 -1.38 19.73
C VAL A 117 10.59 -2.10 20.05
N LEU A 118 10.17 -3.04 19.21
CA LEU A 118 9.04 -3.91 19.48
C LEU A 118 9.51 -5.35 19.65
N GLU A 119 8.91 -6.03 20.59
CA GLU A 119 9.13 -7.44 20.87
C GLU A 119 7.78 -8.11 21.11
N ALA A 120 7.50 -9.20 20.41
CA ALA A 120 6.27 -9.94 20.59
C ALA A 120 6.40 -10.83 21.85
N PRO A 121 5.32 -10.94 22.66
CA PRO A 121 5.29 -11.90 23.77
C PRO A 121 5.31 -13.34 23.23
N PRO A 122 5.60 -14.33 24.10
CA PRO A 122 5.45 -15.73 23.73
C PRO A 122 4.04 -16.02 23.18
N VAL A 123 3.97 -16.89 22.18
CA VAL A 123 2.69 -17.34 21.61
C VAL A 123 1.93 -18.17 22.65
N THR A 124 0.79 -17.66 23.07
CA THR A 124 -0.09 -18.32 24.07
C THR A 124 -1.54 -18.36 23.59
N LYS A 125 -1.83 -17.79 22.44
CA LYS A 125 -3.18 -17.63 21.89
C LYS A 125 -3.34 -18.45 20.60
N GLU A 126 -4.54 -18.41 20.06
CA GLU A 126 -4.98 -19.18 18.88
C GLU A 126 -4.18 -18.84 17.61
N LYS A 127 -4.30 -19.71 16.61
CA LYS A 127 -3.76 -19.45 15.27
C LYS A 127 -4.71 -18.56 14.47
N VAL A 128 -4.15 -17.55 13.82
CA VAL A 128 -4.88 -16.66 12.89
C VAL A 128 -4.24 -16.73 11.52
N ALA A 129 -5.06 -16.95 10.48
CA ALA A 129 -4.63 -16.92 9.10
C ALA A 129 -4.89 -15.52 8.50
N VAL A 130 -3.86 -14.92 7.93
CA VAL A 130 -3.94 -13.66 7.18
C VAL A 130 -3.78 -13.97 5.70
N ILE A 131 -4.76 -13.61 4.87
CA ILE A 131 -4.79 -13.89 3.43
C ILE A 131 -4.41 -12.61 2.69
N GLY A 132 -3.20 -12.59 2.11
CA GLY A 132 -2.58 -11.47 1.46
C GLY A 132 -1.52 -10.75 2.31
N ALA A 133 -0.30 -10.63 1.79
CA ALA A 133 0.85 -9.98 2.41
C ALA A 133 0.99 -8.49 2.03
N GLY A 134 -0.10 -7.82 1.66
CA GLY A 134 -0.14 -6.38 1.42
C GLY A 134 -0.15 -5.57 2.72
N PRO A 135 -0.21 -4.22 2.63
CA PRO A 135 -0.14 -3.34 3.80
C PRO A 135 -1.14 -3.66 4.91
N ALA A 136 -2.40 -3.98 4.56
CA ALA A 136 -3.42 -4.34 5.54
C ALA A 136 -3.08 -5.65 6.26
N GLY A 137 -2.69 -6.69 5.51
CA GLY A 137 -2.31 -7.98 6.07
C GLY A 137 -1.09 -7.90 6.97
N LEU A 138 -0.05 -7.15 6.56
CA LEU A 138 1.14 -6.93 7.37
C LEU A 138 0.81 -6.20 8.69
N ALA A 139 -0.08 -5.20 8.64
CA ALA A 139 -0.50 -4.47 9.83
C ALA A 139 -1.32 -5.35 10.81
N VAL A 140 -2.25 -6.16 10.29
CA VAL A 140 -3.02 -7.12 11.09
C VAL A 140 -2.09 -8.14 11.74
N ALA A 141 -1.20 -8.73 10.95
CA ALA A 141 -0.29 -9.78 11.42
C ALA A 141 0.63 -9.27 12.53
N ALA A 142 1.25 -8.10 12.35
CA ALA A 142 2.09 -7.50 13.37
C ALA A 142 1.30 -7.17 14.66
N SER A 143 0.09 -6.60 14.50
CA SER A 143 -0.76 -6.25 15.65
C SER A 143 -1.18 -7.47 16.45
N LEU A 144 -1.53 -8.57 15.79
CA LEU A 144 -1.91 -9.83 16.45
C LEU A 144 -0.69 -10.55 17.06
N ALA A 145 0.46 -10.55 16.40
CA ALA A 145 1.69 -11.11 16.97
C ALA A 145 2.08 -10.40 18.26
N LEU A 146 1.99 -9.06 18.31
CA LEU A 146 2.21 -8.26 19.52
C LEU A 146 1.20 -8.54 20.64
N LYS A 147 0.07 -9.20 20.33
CA LYS A 147 -0.92 -9.65 21.30
C LYS A 147 -0.76 -11.12 21.69
N GLY A 148 0.25 -11.84 21.17
CA GLY A 148 0.57 -13.24 21.51
C GLY A 148 -0.18 -14.29 20.68
N TYR A 149 -0.73 -13.93 19.54
CA TYR A 149 -1.33 -14.89 18.59
C TYR A 149 -0.27 -15.55 17.72
N ALA A 150 -0.51 -16.81 17.31
CA ALA A 150 0.25 -17.47 16.26
C ALA A 150 -0.28 -17.02 14.89
N VAL A 151 0.46 -16.21 14.17
CA VAL A 151 -0.01 -15.62 12.91
C VAL A 151 0.76 -16.17 11.72
N THR A 152 0.01 -16.63 10.70
CA THR A 152 0.57 -17.06 9.41
C THR A 152 -0.07 -16.23 8.29
N ILE A 153 0.78 -15.59 7.47
CA ILE A 153 0.35 -14.89 6.25
C ILE A 153 0.48 -15.84 5.06
N PHE A 154 -0.61 -15.99 4.31
CA PHE A 154 -0.67 -16.71 3.03
C PHE A 154 -0.65 -15.69 1.88
N GLU A 155 0.33 -15.80 1.00
CA GLU A 155 0.54 -14.89 -0.12
C GLU A 155 0.65 -15.68 -1.43
N GLU A 156 -0.16 -15.31 -2.43
CA GLU A 156 -0.15 -15.98 -3.73
C GLU A 156 1.13 -15.73 -4.56
N LYS A 157 1.80 -14.59 -4.31
CA LYS A 157 3.02 -14.20 -5.04
C LYS A 157 4.28 -14.70 -4.36
N ALA A 158 5.37 -14.66 -5.11
CA ALA A 158 6.70 -15.09 -4.64
C ALA A 158 7.31 -14.16 -3.59
N ALA A 159 6.89 -12.91 -3.53
CA ALA A 159 7.37 -11.92 -2.55
C ALA A 159 6.21 -11.22 -1.85
N PRO A 160 6.31 -10.99 -0.53
CA PRO A 160 5.33 -10.23 0.21
C PRO A 160 5.45 -8.73 -0.05
N GLY A 161 4.47 -7.94 0.41
CA GLY A 161 4.45 -6.48 0.31
C GLY A 161 3.31 -5.92 -0.55
N GLY A 162 2.62 -6.76 -1.35
CA GLY A 162 1.51 -6.33 -2.20
C GLY A 162 1.91 -5.19 -3.13
N VAL A 163 1.11 -4.12 -3.20
CA VAL A 163 1.38 -2.95 -4.05
C VAL A 163 2.73 -2.28 -3.76
N MET A 164 3.24 -2.36 -2.54
CA MET A 164 4.55 -1.82 -2.18
C MET A 164 5.69 -2.52 -2.92
N THR A 165 5.57 -3.83 -3.17
CA THR A 165 6.55 -4.64 -3.91
C THR A 165 6.29 -4.64 -5.41
N TYR A 166 5.02 -4.66 -5.84
CA TYR A 166 4.66 -4.91 -7.23
C TYR A 166 4.11 -3.69 -7.98
N GLY A 167 3.80 -2.59 -7.30
CA GLY A 167 3.13 -1.44 -7.91
C GLY A 167 3.89 -0.12 -7.82
N ILE A 168 4.48 0.19 -6.67
CA ILE A 168 5.10 1.51 -6.44
C ILE A 168 6.54 1.54 -6.96
N VAL A 169 6.86 2.52 -7.81
CA VAL A 169 8.19 2.67 -8.42
C VAL A 169 9.30 2.84 -7.37
N PRO A 170 10.52 2.23 -7.56
CA PRO A 170 11.62 2.34 -6.61
C PRO A 170 12.06 3.77 -6.30
N ALA A 171 11.94 4.70 -7.25
CA ALA A 171 12.24 6.11 -7.04
C ALA A 171 11.40 6.77 -5.93
N ARG A 172 10.20 6.22 -5.65
CA ARG A 172 9.32 6.62 -4.53
C ARG A 172 9.48 5.71 -3.31
N LEU A 173 9.55 4.40 -3.53
CA LEU A 173 9.65 3.39 -2.48
C LEU A 173 10.66 2.31 -2.89
N PRO A 174 11.93 2.45 -2.49
CA PRO A 174 12.95 1.42 -2.73
C PRO A 174 12.52 0.07 -2.16
N GLN A 175 12.83 -1.02 -2.89
CA GLN A 175 12.48 -2.38 -2.43
C GLN A 175 13.12 -2.70 -1.08
N GLU A 176 14.32 -2.23 -0.83
CA GLU A 176 15.02 -2.40 0.44
C GLU A 176 14.24 -1.88 1.66
N VAL A 177 13.45 -0.81 1.50
CA VAL A 177 12.59 -0.28 2.55
C VAL A 177 11.45 -1.25 2.82
N VAL A 178 10.82 -1.78 1.77
CA VAL A 178 9.74 -2.78 1.87
C VAL A 178 10.25 -4.05 2.54
N ASP A 179 11.43 -4.54 2.14
CA ASP A 179 12.05 -5.74 2.70
C ASP A 179 12.35 -5.58 4.19
N ASN A 180 12.75 -4.38 4.63
CA ASN A 180 12.96 -4.09 6.05
C ASN A 180 11.66 -4.11 6.86
N GLU A 181 10.58 -3.52 6.32
CA GLU A 181 9.27 -3.56 6.96
C GLU A 181 8.76 -5.02 7.10
N ILE A 182 8.93 -5.83 6.05
CA ILE A 182 8.58 -7.25 6.06
C ILE A 182 9.45 -8.02 7.06
N GLN A 183 10.76 -7.75 7.09
CA GLN A 183 11.66 -8.38 8.05
C GLN A 183 11.28 -8.01 9.48
N TYR A 184 10.86 -6.78 9.73
CA TYR A 184 10.37 -6.37 11.04
C TYR A 184 9.14 -7.19 11.48
N VAL A 185 8.19 -7.42 10.56
CA VAL A 185 7.02 -8.27 10.83
C VAL A 185 7.42 -9.72 11.09
N LYS A 186 8.38 -10.27 10.32
CA LYS A 186 8.94 -11.62 10.58
C LYS A 186 9.61 -11.73 11.95
N ASP A 187 10.35 -10.71 12.35
CA ASP A 187 11.03 -10.66 13.64
C ASP A 187 10.06 -10.67 14.84
N LEU A 188 8.79 -10.31 14.63
CA LEU A 188 7.70 -10.47 15.60
C LEU A 188 7.15 -11.91 15.65
N GLY A 189 7.73 -12.87 14.92
CA GLY A 189 7.31 -14.28 14.91
C GLY A 189 6.19 -14.60 13.91
N VAL A 190 5.86 -13.71 12.98
CA VAL A 190 4.87 -13.98 11.93
C VAL A 190 5.46 -14.91 10.87
N GLU A 191 4.75 -15.99 10.58
CA GLU A 191 5.10 -16.94 9.53
C GLU A 191 4.55 -16.48 8.16
N PHE A 192 5.29 -16.79 7.07
CA PHE A 192 4.89 -16.49 5.71
C PHE A 192 4.87 -17.76 4.85
N VAL A 193 3.74 -18.02 4.20
CA VAL A 193 3.57 -19.07 3.21
C VAL A 193 3.37 -18.39 1.85
N LEU A 194 4.44 -18.34 1.08
CA LEU A 194 4.46 -17.68 -0.24
C LEU A 194 4.09 -18.65 -1.35
N ASN A 195 3.72 -18.15 -2.54
CA ASN A 195 3.26 -18.92 -3.68
C ASN A 195 2.07 -19.83 -3.32
N CYS A 196 1.18 -19.34 -2.44
CA CYS A 196 0.02 -20.07 -1.95
C CYS A 196 -1.25 -19.21 -2.07
N LYS A 197 -2.08 -19.51 -3.04
CA LYS A 197 -3.39 -18.87 -3.24
C LYS A 197 -4.45 -19.60 -2.43
N VAL A 198 -4.96 -18.95 -1.39
CA VAL A 198 -6.10 -19.48 -0.62
C VAL A 198 -7.34 -19.53 -1.51
N GLY A 199 -8.06 -20.63 -1.47
CA GLY A 199 -9.18 -20.97 -2.35
C GLY A 199 -8.77 -21.86 -3.53
N LYS A 200 -7.47 -21.91 -3.87
CA LYS A 200 -6.93 -22.75 -4.94
C LYS A 200 -5.94 -23.81 -4.43
N ASP A 201 -4.87 -23.37 -3.76
CA ASP A 201 -3.79 -24.23 -3.29
C ASP A 201 -4.06 -24.77 -1.86
N VAL A 202 -4.85 -24.03 -1.08
CA VAL A 202 -5.37 -24.42 0.22
C VAL A 202 -6.74 -23.77 0.43
N THR A 203 -7.68 -24.53 0.97
CA THR A 203 -9.04 -24.06 1.26
C THR A 203 -9.13 -23.51 2.69
N LEU A 204 -10.16 -22.68 2.97
CA LEU A 204 -10.45 -22.23 4.33
C LEU A 204 -10.76 -23.39 5.29
N ASP A 205 -11.44 -24.43 4.80
CA ASP A 205 -11.79 -25.60 5.64
C ASP A 205 -10.55 -26.42 5.99
N GLU A 206 -9.58 -26.55 5.08
CA GLU A 206 -8.28 -27.15 5.42
C GLU A 206 -7.50 -26.32 6.43
N LEU A 207 -7.57 -25.00 6.36
CA LEU A 207 -6.96 -24.11 7.36
C LEU A 207 -7.66 -24.22 8.71
N LYS A 208 -8.99 -24.28 8.75
CA LYS A 208 -9.74 -24.58 9.98
C LYS A 208 -9.32 -25.92 10.57
N ALA A 209 -9.21 -26.97 9.75
CA ALA A 209 -8.74 -28.27 10.19
C ALA A 209 -7.30 -28.27 10.75
N LYS A 210 -6.46 -27.33 10.31
CA LYS A 210 -5.11 -27.05 10.85
C LYS A 210 -5.13 -26.20 12.14
N GLY A 211 -6.32 -25.85 12.65
CA GLY A 211 -6.50 -25.13 13.91
C GLY A 211 -6.47 -23.61 13.80
N TYR A 212 -6.63 -23.03 12.63
CA TYR A 212 -6.82 -21.58 12.51
C TYR A 212 -8.23 -21.20 12.97
N ALA A 213 -8.32 -20.34 13.98
CA ALA A 213 -9.59 -19.94 14.62
C ALA A 213 -10.25 -18.72 13.98
N ALA A 214 -9.45 -17.81 13.42
CA ALA A 214 -9.93 -16.63 12.72
C ALA A 214 -9.13 -16.36 11.42
N PHE A 215 -9.74 -15.61 10.53
CA PHE A 215 -9.22 -15.32 9.19
C PHE A 215 -9.32 -13.83 8.89
N PHE A 216 -8.26 -13.27 8.31
CA PHE A 216 -8.28 -11.92 7.78
C PHE A 216 -8.08 -11.96 6.26
N VAL A 217 -8.93 -11.23 5.51
CA VAL A 217 -8.89 -11.13 4.05
C VAL A 217 -8.38 -9.75 3.65
N GLY A 218 -7.16 -9.69 3.14
CA GLY A 218 -6.47 -8.47 2.70
C GLY A 218 -5.85 -8.62 1.32
N VAL A 219 -6.52 -9.28 0.38
CA VAL A 219 -6.02 -9.61 -0.96
C VAL A 219 -5.86 -8.40 -1.90
N GLY A 220 -6.40 -7.24 -1.51
CA GLY A 220 -6.29 -6.00 -2.28
C GLY A 220 -7.11 -6.00 -3.58
N MET A 221 -6.65 -5.21 -4.56
CA MET A 221 -7.21 -5.11 -5.91
C MET A 221 -6.10 -5.35 -6.92
N GLN A 222 -6.15 -6.46 -7.64
CA GLN A 222 -5.04 -6.89 -8.49
C GLN A 222 -5.39 -7.01 -9.96
N LEU A 223 -6.69 -6.99 -10.31
CA LEU A 223 -7.11 -7.08 -11.70
C LEU A 223 -7.03 -5.68 -12.36
N PRO A 224 -6.40 -5.58 -13.54
CA PRO A 224 -6.40 -4.33 -14.27
C PRO A 224 -7.81 -4.01 -14.76
N LYS A 225 -8.26 -2.78 -14.57
CA LYS A 225 -9.47 -2.30 -15.21
C LYS A 225 -9.20 -2.10 -16.69
N MET A 226 -10.05 -2.70 -17.52
CA MET A 226 -9.91 -2.59 -18.98
C MET A 226 -10.85 -1.53 -19.52
N VAL A 227 -10.40 -0.83 -20.56
CA VAL A 227 -11.20 0.11 -21.36
C VAL A 227 -11.18 -0.42 -22.77
N GLU A 228 -12.33 -0.50 -23.39
CA GLU A 228 -12.42 -0.94 -24.80
C GLU A 228 -11.90 0.18 -25.72
N VAL A 229 -10.74 -0.09 -26.32
CA VAL A 229 -10.09 0.75 -27.33
C VAL A 229 -9.65 -0.15 -28.47
N MET A 230 -9.87 0.27 -29.70
CA MET A 230 -9.44 -0.49 -30.87
C MET A 230 -7.92 -0.67 -30.87
N GLY A 231 -7.40 -1.87 -31.16
CA GLY A 231 -5.97 -2.17 -31.18
C GLY A 231 -5.35 -2.58 -29.85
N MET A 232 -6.17 -2.97 -28.85
CA MET A 232 -5.69 -3.46 -27.55
C MET A 232 -4.85 -4.75 -27.63
N ASP A 233 -4.98 -5.51 -28.69
CA ASP A 233 -4.29 -6.78 -28.98
C ASP A 233 -2.90 -6.61 -29.62
N LEU A 234 -2.51 -5.37 -29.94
CA LEU A 234 -1.22 -5.09 -30.57
C LEU A 234 -0.05 -5.29 -29.58
N GLU A 235 1.06 -5.82 -30.11
CA GLU A 235 2.34 -5.85 -29.36
C GLU A 235 2.75 -4.43 -28.95
N GLY A 236 3.14 -4.26 -27.70
CA GLY A 236 3.45 -2.96 -27.08
C GLY A 236 2.31 -2.37 -26.27
N VAL A 237 1.10 -2.99 -26.28
CA VAL A 237 0.00 -2.59 -25.42
C VAL A 237 0.00 -3.43 -24.15
N THR A 238 -0.10 -2.78 -22.99
CA THR A 238 -0.10 -3.44 -21.69
C THR A 238 -0.94 -2.66 -20.68
N ASN A 239 -1.20 -3.24 -19.52
CA ASN A 239 -1.81 -2.56 -18.39
C ASN A 239 -0.77 -2.20 -17.30
N ALA A 240 -1.13 -1.30 -16.41
CA ALA A 240 -0.24 -0.80 -15.36
C ALA A 240 0.18 -1.87 -14.35
N VAL A 241 -0.73 -2.80 -14.01
CA VAL A 241 -0.46 -3.86 -13.02
C VAL A 241 0.67 -4.75 -13.51
N ASP A 242 0.55 -5.27 -14.72
CA ASP A 242 1.55 -6.15 -15.32
C ASP A 242 2.86 -5.40 -15.60
N PHE A 243 2.76 -4.16 -16.11
CA PHE A 243 3.94 -3.33 -16.40
C PHE A 243 4.80 -3.06 -15.17
N LEU A 244 4.18 -2.63 -14.06
CA LEU A 244 4.88 -2.33 -12.82
C LEU A 244 5.36 -3.60 -12.11
N ALA A 245 4.53 -4.66 -12.11
CA ALA A 245 4.89 -5.96 -11.52
C ALA A 245 6.04 -6.65 -12.26
N ALA A 246 6.23 -6.39 -13.55
CA ALA A 246 7.40 -6.85 -14.29
C ALA A 246 8.64 -6.00 -13.97
N ALA A 247 8.49 -4.68 -13.89
CA ALA A 247 9.60 -3.74 -13.78
C ALA A 247 10.27 -3.74 -12.40
N LYS A 248 9.51 -3.65 -11.31
CA LYS A 248 10.09 -3.47 -9.97
C LYS A 248 10.80 -4.71 -9.45
N PRO A 249 10.21 -5.92 -9.41
CA PRO A 249 10.90 -7.12 -8.93
C PRO A 249 12.12 -7.51 -9.77
N SER A 250 12.13 -7.18 -11.07
CA SER A 250 13.28 -7.40 -11.95
C SER A 250 14.36 -6.32 -11.83
N ASN A 251 14.21 -5.36 -10.90
CA ASN A 251 15.08 -4.19 -10.80
C ASN A 251 15.22 -3.44 -12.13
N GLY A 252 14.11 -3.25 -12.84
CA GLY A 252 14.08 -2.55 -14.12
C GLY A 252 14.63 -3.35 -15.31
N ASN A 253 14.72 -4.67 -15.19
CA ASN A 253 15.17 -5.51 -16.31
C ASN A 253 13.98 -5.87 -17.23
N VAL A 254 13.42 -4.86 -17.85
CA VAL A 254 12.27 -4.95 -18.78
C VAL A 254 12.58 -4.16 -20.05
N THR A 255 11.93 -4.55 -21.14
CA THR A 255 12.00 -3.79 -22.39
C THR A 255 11.05 -2.60 -22.31
N ILE A 256 11.55 -1.41 -22.65
CA ILE A 256 10.78 -0.17 -22.68
C ILE A 256 10.79 0.39 -24.10
N GLY A 257 9.63 0.84 -24.56
CA GLY A 257 9.49 1.53 -25.83
C GLY A 257 10.20 2.89 -25.85
N GLU A 258 10.53 3.38 -27.06
CA GLU A 258 11.09 4.73 -27.21
C GLU A 258 10.07 5.83 -26.95
N ASN A 259 8.80 5.60 -27.35
CA ASN A 259 7.69 6.54 -27.23
C ASN A 259 6.58 5.85 -26.45
N VAL A 260 6.51 6.15 -25.15
CA VAL A 260 5.54 5.52 -24.25
C VAL A 260 4.37 6.48 -23.99
N VAL A 261 3.16 5.99 -24.19
CA VAL A 261 1.94 6.70 -23.79
C VAL A 261 1.29 5.97 -22.62
N VAL A 262 1.12 6.67 -21.49
CA VAL A 262 0.42 6.17 -20.32
C VAL A 262 -0.98 6.78 -20.26
N ILE A 263 -2.00 5.94 -20.19
CA ILE A 263 -3.40 6.35 -20.16
C ILE A 263 -3.92 6.33 -18.73
N GLY A 264 -4.22 7.49 -18.18
CA GLY A 264 -4.72 7.64 -16.81
C GLY A 264 -4.23 8.90 -16.13
N GLY A 265 -4.77 9.23 -14.95
CA GLY A 265 -4.44 10.45 -14.20
C GLY A 265 -4.22 10.24 -12.70
N GLY A 266 -4.15 8.97 -12.24
CA GLY A 266 -3.90 8.62 -10.83
C GLY A 266 -2.42 8.37 -10.53
N ASP A 267 -2.09 8.11 -9.27
CA ASP A 267 -0.72 7.83 -8.82
C ASP A 267 -0.08 6.64 -9.57
N VAL A 268 -0.88 5.61 -9.89
CA VAL A 268 -0.43 4.45 -10.69
C VAL A 268 0.02 4.88 -12.09
N ALA A 269 -0.65 5.85 -12.71
CA ALA A 269 -0.23 6.40 -14.01
C ALA A 269 1.08 7.17 -13.87
N MET A 270 1.27 7.90 -12.78
CA MET A 270 2.55 8.59 -12.48
C MET A 270 3.68 7.58 -12.25
N ASP A 271 3.44 6.48 -11.55
CA ASP A 271 4.41 5.40 -11.35
C ASP A 271 4.80 4.73 -12.69
N CYS A 272 3.83 4.48 -13.58
CA CYS A 272 4.11 3.96 -14.93
C CYS A 272 4.94 4.95 -15.77
N ALA A 273 4.57 6.23 -15.77
CA ALA A 273 5.28 7.26 -16.50
C ALA A 273 6.72 7.45 -15.98
N THR A 274 6.89 7.44 -14.65
CA THR A 274 8.21 7.47 -13.99
C THR A 274 9.05 6.26 -14.39
N THR A 275 8.48 5.05 -14.31
CA THR A 275 9.14 3.81 -14.69
C THR A 275 9.62 3.85 -16.14
N ALA A 276 8.74 4.18 -17.08
CA ALA A 276 9.09 4.27 -18.48
C ALA A 276 10.22 5.31 -18.74
N ARG A 277 10.10 6.50 -18.12
CA ARG A 277 11.05 7.57 -18.31
C ARG A 277 12.43 7.24 -17.74
N LEU A 278 12.48 6.72 -16.52
CA LEU A 278 13.74 6.40 -15.85
C LEU A 278 14.42 5.16 -16.45
N LEU A 279 13.67 4.23 -17.03
CA LEU A 279 14.21 3.06 -17.73
C LEU A 279 14.64 3.36 -19.18
N GLY A 280 14.50 4.59 -19.65
CA GLY A 280 15.15 5.04 -20.87
C GLY A 280 14.24 5.38 -22.05
N ALA A 281 12.91 5.45 -21.85
CA ALA A 281 12.02 5.99 -22.88
C ALA A 281 12.45 7.38 -23.31
N LYS A 282 12.56 7.62 -24.63
CA LYS A 282 12.94 8.93 -25.18
C LYS A 282 11.86 9.97 -24.94
N LYS A 283 10.60 9.56 -25.14
CA LYS A 283 9.42 10.39 -24.91
C LYS A 283 8.38 9.63 -24.11
N VAL A 284 7.88 10.24 -23.03
CA VAL A 284 6.75 9.72 -22.24
C VAL A 284 5.65 10.78 -22.20
N THR A 285 4.43 10.38 -22.54
CA THR A 285 3.26 11.25 -22.48
C THR A 285 2.15 10.60 -21.66
N VAL A 286 1.64 11.31 -20.67
CA VAL A 286 0.42 10.91 -19.95
C VAL A 286 -0.78 11.46 -20.69
N LEU A 287 -1.63 10.56 -21.21
CA LEU A 287 -2.91 10.91 -21.85
C LEU A 287 -4.03 10.81 -20.83
N TYR A 288 -4.69 11.93 -20.56
CA TYR A 288 -5.74 12.00 -19.56
C TYR A 288 -7.00 12.70 -20.06
N ARG A 289 -8.17 12.12 -19.75
CA ARG A 289 -9.47 12.59 -20.27
C ARG A 289 -10.03 13.86 -19.62
N ARG A 290 -9.41 14.35 -18.57
CA ARG A 290 -9.80 15.61 -17.88
C ARG A 290 -8.61 16.55 -17.81
N SER A 291 -8.77 17.68 -17.12
CA SER A 291 -7.66 18.62 -16.90
C SER A 291 -6.61 18.05 -15.93
N LEU A 292 -5.43 18.66 -15.89
CA LEU A 292 -4.35 18.27 -14.99
C LEU A 292 -4.72 18.53 -13.51
N GLU A 293 -5.54 19.55 -13.27
CA GLU A 293 -6.06 19.90 -11.94
C GLU A 293 -7.00 18.84 -11.41
N GLU A 294 -7.84 18.26 -12.28
CA GLU A 294 -8.78 17.19 -11.95
C GLU A 294 -8.10 15.81 -11.84
N ALA A 295 -6.83 15.71 -12.21
CA ALA A 295 -6.08 14.45 -12.08
C ALA A 295 -5.94 14.07 -10.60
N PRO A 296 -6.42 12.85 -10.19
CA PRO A 296 -6.44 12.45 -8.79
C PRO A 296 -5.07 12.16 -8.20
N ALA A 297 -4.02 12.07 -9.04
CA ALA A 297 -2.66 11.88 -8.59
C ALA A 297 -2.21 12.98 -7.62
N ASN A 298 -1.36 12.60 -6.66
CA ASN A 298 -0.76 13.54 -5.72
C ASN A 298 -0.01 14.65 -6.41
N LYS A 299 -0.09 15.86 -5.87
CA LYS A 299 0.60 17.02 -6.42
C LYS A 299 2.10 16.78 -6.60
N LYS A 300 2.77 16.22 -5.59
CA LYS A 300 4.20 15.88 -5.63
C LYS A 300 4.53 14.92 -6.78
N GLU A 301 3.66 13.92 -7.03
CA GLU A 301 3.86 12.97 -8.12
C GLU A 301 3.73 13.64 -9.50
N LYS A 302 2.73 14.50 -9.67
CA LYS A 302 2.56 15.30 -10.90
C LYS A 302 3.78 16.19 -11.16
N GLU A 303 4.25 16.89 -10.14
CA GLU A 303 5.44 17.76 -10.22
C GLU A 303 6.70 16.96 -10.53
N TYR A 304 6.86 15.79 -9.89
CA TYR A 304 8.01 14.93 -10.11
C TYR A 304 8.07 14.40 -11.54
N VAL A 305 6.98 13.84 -12.09
CA VAL A 305 6.98 13.33 -13.47
C VAL A 305 7.23 14.44 -14.50
N GLN A 306 6.72 15.65 -14.26
CA GLN A 306 7.05 16.82 -15.10
C GLN A 306 8.53 17.18 -15.02
N SER A 307 9.13 17.14 -13.83
CA SER A 307 10.55 17.49 -13.63
C SER A 307 11.51 16.54 -14.36
N ILE A 308 11.11 15.28 -14.57
CA ILE A 308 11.91 14.30 -15.33
C ILE A 308 11.58 14.30 -16.84
N GLY A 309 10.77 15.25 -17.31
CA GLY A 309 10.47 15.47 -18.72
C GLY A 309 9.33 14.63 -19.29
N VAL A 310 8.39 14.19 -18.46
CA VAL A 310 7.12 13.61 -18.91
C VAL A 310 6.17 14.73 -19.33
N THR A 311 5.48 14.57 -20.45
CA THR A 311 4.49 15.51 -20.96
C THR A 311 3.08 15.05 -20.64
N PHE A 312 2.12 15.98 -20.55
CA PHE A 312 0.71 15.70 -20.35
C PHE A 312 -0.09 16.12 -21.57
N ALA A 313 -0.92 15.20 -22.07
CA ALA A 313 -1.97 15.48 -23.05
C ALA A 313 -3.31 15.32 -22.32
N THR A 314 -3.85 16.44 -21.84
CA THR A 314 -5.07 16.49 -21.04
C THR A 314 -6.29 16.80 -21.91
N ASN A 315 -7.48 16.47 -21.39
CA ASN A 315 -8.77 16.64 -22.09
C ASN A 315 -8.92 15.78 -23.36
N PHE A 316 -8.20 14.62 -23.41
CA PHE A 316 -8.33 13.66 -24.50
C PHE A 316 -8.70 12.28 -24.00
N LYS A 317 -9.66 11.64 -24.64
CA LYS A 317 -10.09 10.26 -24.42
C LYS A 317 -9.46 9.37 -25.51
N PRO A 318 -8.76 8.27 -25.17
CA PRO A 318 -8.19 7.37 -26.16
C PRO A 318 -9.32 6.68 -26.96
N THR A 319 -9.14 6.56 -28.28
CA THR A 319 -10.15 5.98 -29.18
C THR A 319 -9.60 4.83 -30.02
N GLU A 320 -8.34 4.90 -30.47
CA GLU A 320 -7.76 3.89 -31.33
C GLU A 320 -6.24 3.81 -31.12
N ILE A 321 -5.70 2.60 -31.06
CA ILE A 321 -4.27 2.33 -31.16
C ILE A 321 -3.98 1.86 -32.57
N LEU A 322 -3.14 2.59 -33.30
CA LEU A 322 -2.75 2.26 -34.64
C LEU A 322 -1.63 1.25 -34.63
N GLY A 323 -1.78 0.19 -35.42
CA GLY A 323 -0.81 -0.88 -35.57
C GLY A 323 -0.15 -0.89 -36.96
N LYS A 324 1.10 -1.39 -36.99
CA LYS A 324 1.80 -1.77 -38.20
C LYS A 324 2.54 -3.08 -37.92
N ASP A 325 2.36 -4.07 -38.78
CA ASP A 325 2.97 -5.40 -38.66
C ASP A 325 2.72 -6.04 -37.26
N GLY A 326 1.49 -5.86 -36.73
CA GLY A 326 1.08 -6.39 -35.41
C GLY A 326 1.59 -5.63 -34.21
N LYS A 327 2.30 -4.50 -34.38
CA LYS A 327 2.88 -3.68 -33.31
C LYS A 327 2.23 -2.32 -33.23
N ALA A 328 2.08 -1.78 -32.03
CA ALA A 328 1.62 -0.41 -31.82
C ALA A 328 2.63 0.60 -32.40
N VAL A 329 2.12 1.63 -33.11
CA VAL A 329 2.95 2.70 -33.69
C VAL A 329 2.45 4.10 -33.31
N ALA A 330 1.17 4.23 -33.00
CA ALA A 330 0.58 5.48 -32.53
C ALA A 330 -0.72 5.23 -31.76
N ILE A 331 -1.17 6.22 -30.99
CA ILE A 331 -2.49 6.25 -30.38
C ILE A 331 -3.22 7.52 -30.77
N LYS A 332 -4.51 7.40 -31.05
CA LYS A 332 -5.44 8.51 -31.26
C LYS A 332 -6.29 8.76 -30.03
N GLY A 333 -6.73 9.98 -29.88
CA GLY A 333 -7.70 10.37 -28.86
C GLY A 333 -8.55 11.54 -29.32
N ASP A 334 -9.81 11.51 -28.92
CA ASP A 334 -10.75 12.60 -29.18
C ASP A 334 -10.78 13.55 -27.98
N GLY A 335 -10.81 14.83 -28.28
CA GLY A 335 -10.97 15.88 -27.29
C GLY A 335 -12.31 15.79 -26.60
N THR A 336 -12.33 16.11 -25.31
CA THR A 336 -13.57 16.15 -24.52
C THR A 336 -14.48 17.34 -24.88
N ASP A 337 -13.96 18.24 -25.71
CA ASP A 337 -14.72 19.32 -26.39
C ASP A 337 -15.56 18.82 -27.57
N GLY A 338 -15.33 17.57 -28.03
CA GLY A 338 -16.02 16.96 -29.16
C GLY A 338 -15.53 17.41 -30.56
N GLU A 339 -14.53 18.28 -30.62
CA GLU A 339 -14.01 18.87 -31.88
C GLU A 339 -12.52 18.55 -32.09
N SER A 340 -11.73 18.57 -31.02
CA SER A 340 -10.30 18.35 -31.07
C SER A 340 -9.94 16.88 -31.23
N MET A 341 -8.84 16.60 -31.91
CA MET A 341 -8.25 15.26 -32.01
C MET A 341 -6.75 15.32 -31.74
N ILE A 342 -6.21 14.26 -31.16
CA ILE A 342 -4.79 14.10 -30.98
C ILE A 342 -4.32 12.77 -31.54
N GLN A 343 -3.12 12.77 -32.14
CA GLN A 343 -2.42 11.54 -32.50
C GLN A 343 -1.00 11.60 -31.93
N LEU A 344 -0.63 10.63 -31.10
CA LEU A 344 0.68 10.52 -30.49
C LEU A 344 1.39 9.31 -31.04
N LYS A 345 2.69 9.45 -31.40
CA LYS A 345 3.55 8.32 -31.68
C LYS A 345 3.69 7.50 -30.41
N ALA A 346 3.44 6.19 -30.50
CA ALA A 346 3.51 5.28 -29.35
C ALA A 346 3.91 3.90 -29.85
N ASP A 347 5.06 3.44 -29.45
CA ASP A 347 5.51 2.05 -29.61
C ASP A 347 5.25 1.21 -28.35
N GLN A 348 4.84 1.88 -27.26
CA GLN A 348 4.31 1.25 -26.06
C GLN A 348 3.16 2.09 -25.48
N VAL A 349 2.04 1.42 -25.14
CA VAL A 349 0.86 2.03 -24.51
C VAL A 349 0.56 1.30 -23.21
N VAL A 350 0.46 2.04 -22.12
CA VAL A 350 0.21 1.49 -20.76
C VAL A 350 -1.12 2.03 -20.23
N PHE A 351 -2.09 1.14 -20.00
CA PHE A 351 -3.39 1.51 -19.44
C PHE A 351 -3.34 1.52 -17.91
N ALA A 352 -3.47 2.70 -17.30
CA ALA A 352 -3.49 2.95 -15.86
C ALA A 352 -4.81 3.60 -15.42
N VAL A 353 -5.93 2.97 -15.79
CA VAL A 353 -7.30 3.53 -15.62
C VAL A 353 -8.04 2.98 -14.41
N GLY A 354 -7.33 2.32 -13.52
CA GLY A 354 -7.84 1.75 -12.27
C GLY A 354 -7.63 0.24 -12.18
N GLN A 355 -8.08 -0.31 -11.07
CA GLN A 355 -8.01 -1.73 -10.75
C GLN A 355 -9.37 -2.22 -10.28
N ASP A 356 -9.63 -3.50 -10.46
CA ASP A 356 -10.82 -4.20 -9.99
C ASP A 356 -10.40 -5.30 -8.99
N ALA A 357 -11.32 -5.65 -8.09
CA ALA A 357 -11.14 -6.74 -7.14
C ALA A 357 -11.32 -8.10 -7.81
N GLU A 358 -10.54 -9.09 -7.40
CA GLU A 358 -10.84 -10.49 -7.71
C GLU A 358 -12.12 -10.96 -7.00
N ASP A 359 -12.75 -11.99 -7.55
CA ASP A 359 -13.94 -12.57 -6.93
C ASP A 359 -13.55 -13.44 -5.73
N VAL A 360 -13.75 -12.90 -4.54
CA VAL A 360 -13.45 -13.60 -3.27
C VAL A 360 -14.47 -14.70 -2.92
N LYS A 361 -15.54 -14.87 -3.73
CA LYS A 361 -16.49 -15.98 -3.52
C LYS A 361 -15.86 -17.35 -3.75
N GLU A 362 -14.76 -17.42 -4.51
CA GLU A 362 -14.04 -18.65 -4.77
C GLU A 362 -13.52 -19.35 -3.51
N PHE A 363 -13.21 -18.60 -2.44
CA PHE A 363 -12.68 -19.18 -1.21
C PHE A 363 -13.57 -18.97 0.02
N ALA A 364 -14.55 -18.05 -0.04
CA ALA A 364 -15.54 -17.85 1.02
C ALA A 364 -16.81 -17.22 0.45
N ASN A 365 -17.98 -17.62 0.96
CA ASN A 365 -19.27 -17.00 0.60
C ASN A 365 -19.42 -15.61 1.22
N LEU A 366 -18.46 -14.72 0.95
CA LEU A 366 -18.49 -13.35 1.42
C LEU A 366 -19.48 -12.52 0.61
N VAL A 367 -20.23 -11.67 1.31
CA VAL A 367 -21.07 -10.67 0.65
C VAL A 367 -20.20 -9.61 0.03
N VAL A 368 -20.41 -9.35 -1.26
CA VAL A 368 -19.72 -8.31 -2.01
C VAL A 368 -20.74 -7.34 -2.61
N ASN A 369 -20.32 -6.09 -2.78
CA ASN A 369 -21.11 -5.04 -3.46
C ASN A 369 -20.99 -5.16 -5.00
N GLU A 370 -21.63 -4.24 -5.72
CA GLU A 370 -21.62 -4.17 -7.20
C GLU A 370 -20.21 -4.01 -7.79
N LYS A 371 -19.26 -3.47 -7.02
CA LYS A 371 -17.85 -3.32 -7.41
C LYS A 371 -16.99 -4.52 -6.98
N LYS A 372 -17.60 -5.64 -6.60
CA LYS A 372 -16.94 -6.84 -6.05
C LYS A 372 -16.13 -6.60 -4.76
N LEU A 373 -16.33 -5.48 -4.08
CA LEU A 373 -15.68 -5.20 -2.80
C LEU A 373 -16.43 -5.92 -1.68
N VAL A 374 -15.67 -6.46 -0.73
CA VAL A 374 -16.23 -7.17 0.45
C VAL A 374 -17.00 -6.17 1.32
N VAL A 375 -18.23 -6.54 1.67
CA VAL A 375 -19.06 -5.78 2.60
C VAL A 375 -18.68 -6.17 4.02
N VAL A 376 -18.35 -5.16 4.83
CA VAL A 376 -17.99 -5.34 6.24
C VAL A 376 -18.77 -4.38 7.13
N ASP A 377 -18.84 -4.67 8.40
CA ASP A 377 -19.18 -3.68 9.41
C ASP A 377 -18.05 -2.63 9.51
N GLU A 378 -18.37 -1.35 9.38
CA GLU A 378 -17.37 -0.28 9.29
C GLU A 378 -16.61 -0.04 10.59
N ALA A 379 -17.16 -0.44 11.74
CA ALA A 379 -16.53 -0.26 13.05
C ALA A 379 -15.57 -1.40 13.40
N THR A 380 -15.90 -2.63 12.97
CA THR A 380 -15.19 -3.85 13.37
C THR A 380 -14.46 -4.57 12.23
N PHE A 381 -14.75 -4.20 10.97
CA PHE A 381 -14.26 -4.90 9.78
C PHE A 381 -14.63 -6.39 9.73
N SER A 382 -15.64 -6.83 10.51
CA SER A 382 -16.22 -8.17 10.43
C SER A 382 -17.06 -8.32 9.16
N THR A 383 -17.02 -9.51 8.56
CA THR A 383 -17.81 -9.84 7.37
C THR A 383 -19.14 -10.50 7.80
N ASN A 384 -19.90 -10.97 6.82
CA ASN A 384 -21.09 -11.81 7.08
C ASN A 384 -20.76 -13.19 7.70
N ILE A 385 -19.50 -13.56 7.81
CA ILE A 385 -19.05 -14.82 8.43
C ILE A 385 -18.28 -14.46 9.71
N ALA A 386 -18.76 -14.92 10.85
CA ALA A 386 -18.36 -14.45 12.18
C ALA A 386 -16.84 -14.44 12.47
N ASN A 387 -16.08 -15.41 11.95
CA ASN A 387 -14.65 -15.53 12.18
C ASN A 387 -13.78 -15.01 11.00
N ILE A 388 -14.40 -14.29 10.04
CA ILE A 388 -13.71 -13.72 8.89
C ILE A 388 -13.84 -12.20 8.92
N PHE A 389 -12.71 -11.53 8.83
CA PHE A 389 -12.57 -10.08 8.83
C PHE A 389 -11.89 -9.64 7.53
N ALA A 390 -12.18 -8.44 7.05
CA ALA A 390 -11.55 -7.93 5.83
C ALA A 390 -11.29 -6.44 5.93
N ALA A 391 -10.15 -5.98 5.39
CA ALA A 391 -9.83 -4.56 5.27
C ALA A 391 -8.83 -4.29 4.13
N GLY A 392 -8.51 -3.02 3.91
CA GLY A 392 -7.67 -2.58 2.80
C GLY A 392 -8.47 -2.41 1.50
N ASP A 393 -7.78 -2.52 0.37
CA ASP A 393 -8.35 -2.16 -0.94
C ASP A 393 -9.51 -3.07 -1.35
N ILE A 394 -9.54 -4.33 -0.91
CA ILE A 394 -10.66 -5.25 -1.13
C ILE A 394 -11.97 -4.79 -0.50
N VAL A 395 -11.92 -3.85 0.45
CA VAL A 395 -13.08 -3.26 1.12
C VAL A 395 -13.36 -1.85 0.62
N ASN A 396 -12.32 -1.01 0.47
CA ASN A 396 -12.48 0.43 0.23
C ASN A 396 -12.31 0.86 -1.24
N GLY A 397 -11.97 -0.06 -2.14
CA GLY A 397 -11.83 0.20 -3.57
C GLY A 397 -10.51 0.88 -3.97
N GLY A 398 -9.47 0.74 -3.17
CA GLY A 398 -8.13 1.27 -3.41
C GLY A 398 -7.94 2.67 -2.82
N LYS A 399 -7.10 2.73 -1.79
CA LYS A 399 -6.70 3.97 -1.11
C LYS A 399 -5.21 3.93 -0.75
N THR A 400 -4.83 4.64 0.30
CA THR A 400 -3.43 4.79 0.70
C THR A 400 -2.96 3.63 1.59
N VAL A 401 -1.62 3.39 1.60
CA VAL A 401 -0.99 2.40 2.49
C VAL A 401 -1.28 2.72 3.96
N VAL A 402 -1.25 3.99 4.36
CA VAL A 402 -1.52 4.40 5.74
C VAL A 402 -2.96 4.14 6.18
N GLU A 403 -3.94 4.25 5.27
CA GLU A 403 -5.34 3.87 5.55
C GLU A 403 -5.50 2.36 5.66
N ALA A 404 -4.78 1.59 4.84
CA ALA A 404 -4.75 0.13 4.94
C ALA A 404 -4.17 -0.32 6.29
N VAL A 405 -3.09 0.31 6.77
CA VAL A 405 -2.53 0.08 8.11
C VAL A 405 -3.55 0.42 9.20
N ALA A 406 -4.18 1.58 9.12
CA ALA A 406 -5.18 2.01 10.11
C ALA A 406 -6.32 0.99 10.26
N LYS A 407 -6.91 0.59 9.13
CA LYS A 407 -8.01 -0.37 9.10
C LYS A 407 -7.57 -1.78 9.51
N GLY A 408 -6.34 -2.17 9.14
CA GLY A 408 -5.74 -3.42 9.58
C GLY A 408 -5.60 -3.50 11.11
N LYS A 409 -5.19 -2.41 11.76
CA LYS A 409 -5.12 -2.34 13.25
C LYS A 409 -6.49 -2.55 13.88
N VAL A 410 -7.53 -1.86 13.38
CA VAL A 410 -8.91 -2.02 13.89
C VAL A 410 -9.40 -3.45 13.67
N ALA A 411 -9.16 -4.04 12.50
CA ALA A 411 -9.51 -5.44 12.24
C ALA A 411 -8.78 -6.41 13.19
N ALA A 412 -7.51 -6.15 13.52
CA ALA A 412 -6.76 -6.95 14.50
C ALA A 412 -7.34 -6.85 15.92
N ASP A 413 -7.77 -5.65 16.35
CA ASP A 413 -8.45 -5.45 17.62
C ASP A 413 -9.79 -6.19 17.66
N SER A 414 -10.53 -6.20 16.55
CA SER A 414 -11.80 -6.92 16.43
C SER A 414 -11.62 -8.45 16.42
N ILE A 415 -10.57 -8.96 15.77
CA ILE A 415 -10.19 -10.38 15.82
C ILE A 415 -9.84 -10.78 17.27
N ASP A 416 -9.05 -9.96 17.99
CA ASP A 416 -8.70 -10.21 19.39
C ASP A 416 -9.96 -10.24 20.30
N ALA A 417 -10.87 -9.29 20.11
CA ALA A 417 -12.13 -9.25 20.84
C ALA A 417 -13.00 -10.50 20.58
N TYR A 418 -13.14 -10.87 19.30
CA TYR A 418 -13.89 -12.07 18.90
C TYR A 418 -13.33 -13.37 19.53
N LEU A 419 -12.01 -13.57 19.44
CA LEU A 419 -11.37 -14.77 19.98
C LEU A 419 -11.37 -14.78 21.51
N THR A 420 -11.26 -13.64 22.18
CA THR A 420 -11.33 -13.52 23.62
C THR A 420 -12.73 -13.88 24.13
N SER A 421 -13.79 -13.37 23.52
CA SER A 421 -15.18 -13.69 23.88
C SER A 421 -15.47 -15.17 23.73
N ASN A 422 -14.98 -15.81 22.66
CA ASN A 422 -15.17 -17.26 22.47
C ASN A 422 -14.44 -18.11 23.51
N ARG A 423 -13.26 -17.68 24.00
CA ARG A 423 -12.56 -18.36 25.12
C ARG A 423 -13.33 -18.29 26.42
N GLU A 424 -13.92 -17.13 26.73
CA GLU A 424 -14.71 -16.93 27.94
C GLU A 424 -15.97 -17.81 27.95
N ILE A 425 -16.66 -17.91 26.80
CA ILE A 425 -17.83 -18.81 26.65
C ILE A 425 -17.39 -20.27 26.83
N GLY A 426 -16.33 -20.71 26.18
CA GLY A 426 -15.82 -22.08 26.31
C GLY A 426 -15.34 -22.43 27.73
N ALA A 427 -14.76 -21.47 28.45
CA ALA A 427 -14.38 -21.66 29.85
C ALA A 427 -15.57 -21.84 30.77
N THR A 428 -16.60 -21.00 30.62
CA THR A 428 -17.87 -21.14 31.40
C THR A 428 -18.62 -22.42 31.10
N GLU A 429 -18.66 -22.87 29.87
CA GLU A 429 -19.28 -24.18 29.52
C GLU A 429 -18.51 -25.35 30.13
N SER A 430 -17.17 -25.29 30.18
CA SER A 430 -16.32 -26.31 30.78
C SER A 430 -16.47 -26.35 32.30
N GLU A 431 -16.60 -25.22 32.98
CA GLU A 431 -16.86 -25.14 34.42
C GLU A 431 -18.24 -25.69 34.78
N VAL A 432 -19.28 -25.35 34.01
CA VAL A 432 -20.63 -25.90 34.17
C VAL A 432 -20.69 -27.39 33.89
N ALA A 433 -19.90 -27.90 32.95
CA ALA A 433 -19.81 -29.34 32.68
C ALA A 433 -19.12 -30.09 33.83
N ALA A 434 -18.01 -29.53 34.37
CA ALA A 434 -17.29 -30.12 35.49
C ALA A 434 -18.12 -30.16 36.80
N GLU A 435 -18.92 -29.11 37.05
CA GLU A 435 -19.84 -29.10 38.20
C GLU A 435 -20.94 -30.18 38.07
N LYS A 436 -21.42 -30.46 36.85
CA LYS A 436 -22.44 -31.52 36.61
C LYS A 436 -21.85 -32.93 36.71
N GLU A 437 -20.59 -33.15 36.47
CA GLU A 437 -19.90 -34.44 36.64
C GLU A 437 -19.46 -34.70 38.10
N GLY A 438 -19.21 -33.61 38.86
CA GLY A 438 -18.83 -33.69 40.27
C GLY A 438 -19.98 -33.93 41.23
N VAL A 439 -21.23 -34.03 40.76
CA VAL A 439 -22.45 -34.26 41.53
C VAL A 439 -23.01 -35.69 41.32
N LYS A 440 -22.17 -36.68 41.00
CA LYS A 440 -22.54 -38.10 40.98
C LYS A 440 -21.79 -38.88 42.06
#